data_a3d5393c39462b34e80ddd8dc27af141
#
_entry.id   a3d5393c39462b34e80ddd8dc27af141
#
_cell.length_a   1.000
_cell.length_b   1.000
_cell.length_c   1.000
_cell.angle_alpha   90.00
_cell.angle_beta   90.00
_cell.angle_gamma   90.00
#
_symmetry.space_group_name_H-M   'P 1'
#
loop_
_entity.id
_entity.type
_entity.pdbx_description
1 polymer ?
#
loop_
_entity_poly.entity_id
_entity_poly.type
_entity_poly.pdbx_seq_one_letter_code
_entity_poly.pdbx_strand_id
1 'polypeptide(L)'
;MPETTIIVTETHGLHARPAALFVQTAARFTSSVQVKNLDRPAGRTVDAKSMLGVTALGVSQGQRILISAEGDDAASALAALQHLVESDFALGPEDVTPPRPATPERADVPAMPQPAAPTTTTTTPAMPDPAAAPDIPPLKGVGAAPGIAVGPTFCLRTRIAPPEFHTVADPDAELERFRQVREQARDELRALHDRVVQTAGTEEAAIFAAHLAFLNDPTLEVDIATFCTEQKFNLEAAVIAVLDQHSATLHQRHDPIFQARVADLQDLKQRLLRLLLDPEGQAFALPEQPCVVLAQELLPSEAAMLDHAH
;
A
#
# COMPACT_ATOMS: atom_id res chain seq x y z
N MET A 1 -0.85 25.02 -22.45
CA MET A 1 -0.54 23.74 -21.82
C MET A 1 -0.68 22.64 -22.85
N PRO A 2 0.35 21.88 -23.16
CA PRO A 2 0.22 20.66 -23.95
C PRO A 2 -0.61 19.63 -23.15
N GLU A 3 -1.46 18.89 -23.87
CA GLU A 3 -2.33 17.85 -23.30
C GLU A 3 -2.43 16.64 -24.22
N THR A 4 -2.70 15.49 -23.66
CA THR A 4 -2.91 14.24 -24.39
C THR A 4 -4.04 13.44 -23.75
N THR A 5 -4.83 12.75 -24.60
CA THR A 5 -5.87 11.84 -24.13
C THR A 5 -5.48 10.41 -24.43
N ILE A 6 -5.54 9.54 -23.44
CA ILE A 6 -5.11 8.14 -23.53
C ILE A 6 -6.22 7.24 -23.00
N ILE A 7 -6.36 6.06 -23.59
CA ILE A 7 -7.24 4.99 -23.08
C ILE A 7 -6.39 4.07 -22.20
N VAL A 8 -6.85 3.80 -20.99
CA VAL A 8 -6.19 2.86 -20.07
C VAL A 8 -6.60 1.44 -20.47
N THR A 9 -5.64 0.64 -20.93
CA THR A 9 -5.85 -0.74 -21.41
C THR A 9 -5.66 -1.77 -20.30
N GLU A 10 -4.90 -1.42 -19.25
CA GLU A 10 -4.65 -2.28 -18.09
C GLU A 10 -5.95 -2.86 -17.51
N THR A 11 -5.98 -4.19 -17.32
CA THR A 11 -7.18 -4.97 -16.97
C THR A 11 -7.88 -4.46 -15.71
N HIS A 12 -7.14 -3.96 -14.76
CA HIS A 12 -7.68 -3.44 -13.49
C HIS A 12 -7.68 -1.90 -13.43
N GLY A 13 -7.21 -1.21 -14.48
CA GLY A 13 -7.13 0.24 -14.54
C GLY A 13 -5.94 0.82 -13.73
N LEU A 14 -6.05 2.11 -13.37
CA LEU A 14 -5.01 2.79 -12.57
C LEU A 14 -5.15 2.45 -11.08
N HIS A 15 -4.75 1.23 -10.71
CA HIS A 15 -4.68 0.78 -9.31
C HIS A 15 -3.22 0.52 -8.91
N ALA A 16 -2.98 0.23 -7.63
CA ALA A 16 -1.69 -0.14 -7.00
C ALA A 16 -0.43 0.07 -7.86
N ARG A 17 0.06 -0.99 -8.53
CA ARG A 17 1.28 -0.96 -9.33
C ARG A 17 1.19 0.01 -10.51
N PRO A 18 0.15 -0.01 -11.37
CA PRO A 18 -0.01 0.98 -12.43
C PRO A 18 -0.05 2.42 -11.92
N ALA A 19 -0.80 2.70 -10.85
CA ALA A 19 -0.83 4.04 -10.25
C ALA A 19 0.51 4.46 -9.67
N ALA A 20 1.22 3.55 -8.97
CA ALA A 20 2.55 3.84 -8.44
C ALA A 20 3.57 4.15 -9.56
N LEU A 21 3.57 3.36 -10.64
CA LEU A 21 4.43 3.61 -11.81
C LEU A 21 4.07 4.93 -12.50
N PHE A 22 2.78 5.25 -12.61
CA PHE A 22 2.32 6.51 -13.19
C PHE A 22 2.82 7.72 -12.38
N VAL A 23 2.63 7.67 -11.07
CA VAL A 23 3.09 8.72 -10.14
C VAL A 23 4.61 8.84 -10.15
N GLN A 24 5.35 7.73 -10.07
CA GLN A 24 6.81 7.73 -10.12
C GLN A 24 7.33 8.31 -11.43
N THR A 25 6.69 7.98 -12.56
CA THR A 25 7.06 8.53 -13.87
C THR A 25 6.79 10.03 -13.91
N ALA A 26 5.63 10.48 -13.42
CA ALA A 26 5.31 11.91 -13.35
C ALA A 26 6.27 12.69 -12.44
N ALA A 27 6.68 12.09 -11.31
CA ALA A 27 7.58 12.71 -10.33
C ALA A 27 9.02 12.94 -10.85
N ARG A 28 9.42 12.29 -11.95
CA ARG A 28 10.76 12.49 -12.59
C ARG A 28 10.87 13.84 -13.29
N PHE A 29 9.77 14.48 -13.60
CA PHE A 29 9.71 15.73 -14.32
C PHE A 29 9.49 16.91 -13.38
N THR A 30 10.06 18.06 -13.72
CA THR A 30 9.90 19.30 -12.94
C THR A 30 8.56 19.97 -13.22
N SER A 31 8.00 19.77 -14.42
CA SER A 31 6.71 20.30 -14.84
C SER A 31 5.59 19.89 -13.90
N SER A 32 4.61 20.78 -13.71
CA SER A 32 3.34 20.44 -13.11
C SER A 32 2.55 19.56 -14.09
N VAL A 33 2.16 18.37 -13.63
CA VAL A 33 1.41 17.40 -14.44
C VAL A 33 0.08 17.12 -13.76
N GLN A 34 -1.00 17.29 -14.52
CA GLN A 34 -2.35 17.04 -14.02
C GLN A 34 -3.01 15.92 -14.83
N VAL A 35 -3.88 15.17 -14.17
CA VAL A 35 -4.64 14.08 -14.79
C VAL A 35 -6.12 14.15 -14.42
N LYS A 36 -7.00 13.81 -15.37
CA LYS A 36 -8.44 13.81 -15.20
C LYS A 36 -9.05 12.58 -15.87
N ASN A 37 -10.00 11.94 -15.19
CA ASN A 37 -10.82 10.90 -15.81
C ASN A 37 -11.96 11.55 -16.61
N LEU A 38 -11.96 11.36 -17.94
CA LEU A 38 -12.95 11.96 -18.85
C LEU A 38 -14.29 11.23 -18.87
N ASP A 39 -14.30 9.96 -18.47
CA ASP A 39 -15.52 9.13 -18.50
C ASP A 39 -16.31 9.18 -17.19
N ARG A 40 -15.93 10.10 -16.30
CA ARG A 40 -16.68 10.41 -15.06
C ARG A 40 -17.29 11.81 -15.11
N PRO A 41 -18.63 11.94 -14.89
CA PRO A 41 -19.34 13.23 -14.99
C PRO A 41 -18.84 14.33 -14.06
N ALA A 42 -18.27 13.98 -12.91
CA ALA A 42 -17.71 14.89 -11.93
C ALA A 42 -16.17 14.75 -11.86
N GLY A 43 -15.51 14.45 -12.98
CA GLY A 43 -14.08 14.19 -13.02
C GLY A 43 -13.27 15.37 -12.47
N ARG A 44 -12.70 15.19 -11.26
CA ARG A 44 -11.74 16.14 -10.70
C ARG A 44 -10.43 16.03 -11.49
N THR A 45 -9.78 17.16 -11.68
CA THR A 45 -8.38 17.18 -12.09
C THR A 45 -7.53 17.04 -10.84
N VAL A 46 -6.57 16.16 -10.87
CA VAL A 46 -5.66 15.88 -9.74
C VAL A 46 -4.21 15.97 -10.19
N ASP A 47 -3.30 16.20 -9.25
CA ASP A 47 -1.87 16.15 -9.52
C ASP A 47 -1.47 14.70 -9.88
N ALA A 48 -0.83 14.54 -11.04
CA ALA A 48 -0.33 13.25 -11.51
C ALA A 48 0.83 12.70 -10.64
N LYS A 49 1.42 13.54 -9.80
CA LYS A 49 2.46 13.17 -8.81
C LYS A 49 1.86 12.71 -7.48
N SER A 50 0.55 12.85 -7.30
CA SER A 50 -0.16 12.40 -6.09
C SER A 50 -0.73 11.00 -6.27
N MET A 51 -0.25 10.05 -5.47
CA MET A 51 -0.78 8.69 -5.43
C MET A 51 -2.23 8.66 -4.93
N LEU A 52 -2.53 9.47 -3.91
CA LEU A 52 -3.88 9.65 -3.38
C LEU A 52 -4.81 10.24 -4.44
N GLY A 53 -4.34 11.27 -5.16
CA GLY A 53 -5.07 11.89 -6.25
C GLY A 53 -5.37 10.92 -7.39
N VAL A 54 -4.34 10.25 -7.92
CA VAL A 54 -4.46 9.33 -9.06
C VAL A 54 -5.36 8.15 -8.72
N THR A 55 -5.21 7.53 -7.54
CA THR A 55 -6.09 6.45 -7.11
C THR A 55 -7.53 6.93 -6.89
N ALA A 56 -7.72 8.15 -6.37
CA ALA A 56 -9.05 8.75 -6.20
C ALA A 56 -9.78 9.02 -7.52
N LEU A 57 -9.10 9.12 -8.67
CA LEU A 57 -9.76 9.21 -9.99
C LEU A 57 -10.57 7.96 -10.31
N GLY A 58 -10.15 6.79 -9.81
CA GLY A 58 -10.81 5.51 -10.02
C GLY A 58 -10.98 5.20 -11.51
N VAL A 59 -9.88 5.22 -12.22
CA VAL A 59 -9.84 4.89 -13.65
C VAL A 59 -9.85 3.38 -13.80
N SER A 60 -10.86 2.86 -14.48
CA SER A 60 -11.01 1.45 -14.83
C SER A 60 -10.55 1.19 -16.27
N GLN A 61 -10.38 -0.10 -16.63
CA GLN A 61 -10.06 -0.51 -17.99
C GLN A 61 -11.01 0.11 -19.01
N GLY A 62 -10.48 0.55 -20.14
CA GLY A 62 -11.22 1.14 -21.25
C GLY A 62 -11.60 2.61 -21.06
N GLN A 63 -11.37 3.19 -19.88
CA GLN A 63 -11.67 4.60 -19.64
C GLN A 63 -10.56 5.52 -20.17
N ARG A 64 -10.96 6.75 -20.50
CA ARG A 64 -10.08 7.79 -21.05
C ARG A 64 -9.62 8.70 -19.95
N ILE A 65 -8.31 8.97 -19.94
CA ILE A 65 -7.69 9.99 -19.09
C ILE A 65 -7.16 11.13 -19.96
N LEU A 66 -7.33 12.34 -19.49
CA LEU A 66 -6.69 13.54 -20.02
C LEU A 66 -5.49 13.86 -19.12
N ILE A 67 -4.31 13.93 -19.71
CA ILE A 67 -3.09 14.35 -19.02
C ILE A 67 -2.69 15.70 -19.60
N SER A 68 -2.47 16.68 -18.74
CA SER A 68 -1.99 18.02 -19.12
C SER A 68 -0.71 18.35 -18.34
N ALA A 69 0.22 19.02 -18.95
CA ALA A 69 1.49 19.38 -18.32
C ALA A 69 1.87 20.84 -18.58
N GLU A 70 2.52 21.48 -17.61
CA GLU A 70 3.01 22.85 -17.69
C GLU A 70 4.40 22.97 -17.07
N GLY A 71 5.36 23.46 -17.86
CA GLY A 71 6.77 23.62 -17.49
C GLY A 71 7.68 23.31 -18.67
N ASP A 72 8.98 23.41 -18.43
CA ASP A 72 10.01 23.31 -19.48
C ASP A 72 10.13 21.88 -20.05
N ASP A 73 9.87 20.87 -19.25
CA ASP A 73 9.92 19.44 -19.64
C ASP A 73 8.52 18.82 -19.87
N ALA A 74 7.48 19.65 -20.02
CA ALA A 74 6.08 19.21 -20.15
C ALA A 74 5.86 18.23 -21.32
N ALA A 75 6.48 18.48 -22.48
CA ALA A 75 6.34 17.59 -23.64
C ALA A 75 6.97 16.21 -23.38
N SER A 76 8.12 16.18 -22.69
CA SER A 76 8.79 14.93 -22.31
C SER A 76 7.99 14.16 -21.25
N ALA A 77 7.39 14.87 -20.30
CA ALA A 77 6.53 14.28 -19.28
C ALA A 77 5.30 13.60 -19.91
N LEU A 78 4.61 14.28 -20.83
CA LEU A 78 3.46 13.72 -21.55
C LEU A 78 3.85 12.50 -22.38
N ALA A 79 4.95 12.56 -23.13
CA ALA A 79 5.43 11.43 -23.94
C ALA A 79 5.77 10.21 -23.06
N ALA A 80 6.43 10.42 -21.92
CA ALA A 80 6.78 9.35 -21.00
C ALA A 80 5.54 8.69 -20.39
N LEU A 81 4.57 9.48 -19.93
CA LEU A 81 3.33 8.97 -19.35
C LEU A 81 2.45 8.26 -20.40
N GLN A 82 2.40 8.80 -21.63
CA GLN A 82 1.71 8.16 -22.74
C GLN A 82 2.31 6.80 -23.04
N HIS A 83 3.63 6.72 -23.20
CA HIS A 83 4.34 5.48 -23.48
C HIS A 83 4.14 4.44 -22.35
N LEU A 84 4.17 4.88 -21.09
CA LEU A 84 3.91 4.00 -19.93
C LEU A 84 2.51 3.37 -20.01
N VAL A 85 1.48 4.17 -20.29
CA VAL A 85 0.09 3.68 -20.37
C VAL A 85 -0.10 2.79 -21.60
N GLU A 86 0.43 3.17 -22.77
CA GLU A 86 0.36 2.39 -24.00
C GLU A 86 1.14 1.07 -23.93
N SER A 87 2.19 0.98 -23.11
CA SER A 87 2.93 -0.26 -22.84
C SER A 87 2.27 -1.16 -21.79
N ASP A 88 1.05 -0.80 -21.37
CA ASP A 88 0.29 -1.53 -20.35
C ASP A 88 1.06 -1.68 -19.02
N PHE A 89 1.84 -0.64 -18.67
CA PHE A 89 2.70 -0.59 -17.48
C PHE A 89 3.73 -1.74 -17.39
N ALA A 90 4.06 -2.35 -18.54
CA ALA A 90 5.04 -3.44 -18.61
C ALA A 90 6.47 -2.95 -18.38
N LEU A 91 6.73 -1.65 -18.59
CA LEU A 91 8.03 -1.00 -18.41
C LEU A 91 8.15 -0.42 -17.00
N GLY A 92 9.31 -0.64 -16.36
CA GLY A 92 9.65 0.04 -15.12
C GLY A 92 9.88 1.55 -15.34
N PRO A 93 9.85 2.37 -14.28
CA PRO A 93 10.05 3.82 -14.41
C PRO A 93 11.44 4.17 -15.01
N GLU A 94 12.41 3.27 -14.94
CA GLU A 94 13.76 3.47 -15.48
C GLU A 94 13.86 3.20 -16.99
N ASP A 95 12.91 2.42 -17.55
CA ASP A 95 12.94 2.00 -18.96
C ASP A 95 12.28 2.99 -19.92
N VAL A 96 11.67 4.05 -19.40
CA VAL A 96 10.99 5.07 -20.20
C VAL A 96 11.98 6.09 -20.73
N THR A 97 12.87 5.63 -21.61
CA THR A 97 13.69 6.49 -22.50
C THR A 97 12.97 6.62 -23.84
N PRO A 98 12.98 7.78 -24.52
CA PRO A 98 12.26 7.94 -25.77
C PRO A 98 12.71 6.92 -26.83
N PRO A 99 11.81 6.43 -27.70
CA PRO A 99 11.94 5.18 -28.42
C PRO A 99 13.05 5.21 -29.49
N ARG A 100 13.91 4.18 -29.44
CA ARG A 100 14.73 3.74 -30.57
C ARG A 100 14.01 2.53 -31.21
N PRO A 101 13.97 2.41 -32.54
CA PRO A 101 13.11 1.44 -33.21
C PRO A 101 13.48 -0.01 -32.94
N ALA A 102 12.44 -0.82 -32.76
CA ALA A 102 12.48 -2.22 -32.38
C ALA A 102 12.91 -3.16 -33.48
N THR A 103 13.61 -4.23 -33.08
CA THR A 103 13.72 -5.49 -33.82
C THR A 103 13.24 -6.61 -32.93
N PRO A 104 12.43 -7.56 -33.42
CA PRO A 104 11.80 -8.58 -32.57
C PRO A 104 12.67 -9.82 -32.45
N GLU A 105 12.79 -10.34 -31.24
CA GLU A 105 13.28 -11.71 -31.06
C GLU A 105 12.43 -12.47 -30.05
N ARG A 106 11.94 -13.59 -30.52
CA ARG A 106 11.12 -14.56 -29.85
C ARG A 106 12.03 -15.58 -29.18
N ALA A 107 11.81 -15.94 -27.94
CA ALA A 107 12.37 -17.18 -27.39
C ALA A 107 11.36 -17.90 -26.50
N ASP A 108 11.12 -19.16 -26.86
CA ASP A 108 10.35 -20.17 -26.17
C ASP A 108 10.93 -20.53 -24.79
N VAL A 109 10.05 -20.73 -23.80
CA VAL A 109 10.42 -21.33 -22.52
C VAL A 109 9.63 -22.63 -22.33
N PRO A 110 10.28 -23.78 -22.10
CA PRO A 110 9.62 -25.07 -21.90
C PRO A 110 9.11 -25.27 -20.47
N ALA A 111 7.95 -25.88 -20.36
CA ALA A 111 7.29 -26.29 -19.13
C ALA A 111 8.09 -27.31 -18.33
N MET A 112 8.16 -27.13 -17.01
CA MET A 112 8.70 -28.11 -16.07
C MET A 112 7.58 -28.94 -15.40
N PRO A 113 7.84 -30.22 -15.08
CA PRO A 113 6.83 -31.15 -14.58
C PRO A 113 6.64 -31.04 -13.06
N GLN A 114 5.40 -31.25 -12.61
CA GLN A 114 5.00 -31.36 -11.21
C GLN A 114 5.58 -32.63 -10.53
N PRO A 115 6.01 -32.53 -9.27
CA PRO A 115 6.32 -33.71 -8.47
C PRO A 115 5.09 -34.25 -7.74
N ALA A 116 4.99 -35.59 -7.73
CA ALA A 116 3.94 -36.36 -7.08
C ALA A 116 4.08 -36.36 -5.55
N ALA A 117 2.95 -36.38 -4.87
CA ALA A 117 2.83 -36.40 -3.41
C ALA A 117 3.19 -37.79 -2.83
N PRO A 118 3.89 -37.86 -1.69
CA PRO A 118 4.00 -39.11 -0.92
C PRO A 118 2.85 -39.22 0.10
N THR A 119 2.15 -40.31 0.05
CA THR A 119 1.20 -40.79 1.07
C THR A 119 1.97 -41.31 2.29
N THR A 120 1.85 -40.62 3.41
CA THR A 120 2.29 -41.18 4.70
C THR A 120 1.11 -41.31 5.66
N THR A 121 0.85 -42.56 6.00
CA THR A 121 -0.09 -43.02 7.04
C THR A 121 0.52 -42.71 8.40
N THR A 122 -0.07 -41.81 9.18
CA THR A 122 0.34 -41.54 10.56
C THR A 122 -0.73 -41.95 11.55
N THR A 123 -0.34 -42.85 12.42
CA THR A 123 -1.08 -43.39 13.57
C THR A 123 -1.37 -42.29 14.58
N THR A 124 -2.64 -42.09 14.93
CA THR A 124 -3.12 -41.12 15.90
C THR A 124 -2.76 -41.52 17.33
N PRO A 125 -2.08 -40.70 18.13
CA PRO A 125 -2.04 -40.85 19.58
C PRO A 125 -3.33 -40.34 20.22
N ALA A 126 -3.87 -41.08 21.19
CA ALA A 126 -5.06 -40.70 21.93
C ALA A 126 -4.89 -39.41 22.70
N MET A 127 -5.83 -38.47 22.51
CA MET A 127 -5.92 -37.22 23.27
C MET A 127 -6.38 -37.49 24.72
N PRO A 128 -5.86 -36.73 25.71
CA PRO A 128 -6.42 -36.71 27.06
C PRO A 128 -7.76 -35.98 27.07
N ASP A 129 -8.65 -36.44 27.91
CA ASP A 129 -10.03 -35.99 28.12
C ASP A 129 -10.07 -34.49 28.51
N PRO A 130 -10.81 -33.60 27.78
CA PRO A 130 -10.90 -32.20 28.13
C PRO A 130 -11.86 -31.97 29.28
N ALA A 131 -11.34 -31.77 30.47
CA ALA A 131 -12.13 -31.30 31.61
C ALA A 131 -12.69 -29.90 31.27
N ALA A 132 -14.02 -29.84 31.19
CA ALA A 132 -14.89 -28.64 31.25
C ALA A 132 -14.32 -27.33 30.71
N ALA A 133 -14.19 -27.24 29.39
CA ALA A 133 -14.05 -25.96 28.73
C ALA A 133 -15.41 -25.22 28.72
N PRO A 134 -15.43 -23.89 28.90
CA PRO A 134 -16.66 -23.13 28.74
C PRO A 134 -17.28 -23.39 27.35
N ASP A 135 -18.61 -23.45 27.31
CA ASP A 135 -19.41 -23.72 26.10
C ASP A 135 -19.29 -22.54 25.10
N ILE A 136 -18.11 -22.40 24.51
CA ILE A 136 -17.84 -21.42 23.47
C ILE A 136 -18.14 -22.09 22.12
N PRO A 137 -19.06 -21.55 21.31
CA PRO A 137 -19.38 -22.15 20.03
C PRO A 137 -18.12 -22.23 19.14
N PRO A 138 -17.89 -23.36 18.46
CA PRO A 138 -16.70 -23.52 17.63
C PRO A 138 -16.69 -22.49 16.50
N LEU A 139 -15.57 -21.77 16.36
CA LEU A 139 -15.35 -20.87 15.25
C LEU A 139 -15.19 -21.71 13.96
N LYS A 140 -15.99 -21.38 12.94
CA LYS A 140 -15.82 -21.98 11.62
C LYS A 140 -14.76 -21.17 10.87
N GLY A 141 -13.68 -21.83 10.45
CA GLY A 141 -12.59 -21.24 9.68
C GLY A 141 -12.48 -21.83 8.28
N VAL A 142 -11.73 -21.15 7.43
CA VAL A 142 -11.29 -21.63 6.11
C VAL A 142 -9.79 -21.89 6.19
N GLY A 143 -9.36 -23.10 5.81
CA GLY A 143 -7.95 -23.44 5.72
C GLY A 143 -7.32 -22.69 4.55
N ALA A 144 -6.44 -21.74 4.81
CA ALA A 144 -5.72 -20.99 3.79
C ALA A 144 -4.41 -21.68 3.37
N ALA A 145 -3.83 -22.52 4.25
CA ALA A 145 -2.63 -23.31 3.97
C ALA A 145 -2.77 -24.72 4.55
N PRO A 146 -2.16 -25.75 3.92
CA PRO A 146 -2.12 -27.09 4.48
C PRO A 146 -1.15 -27.15 5.65
N GLY A 147 -1.50 -27.92 6.70
CA GLY A 147 -0.62 -28.16 7.84
C GLY A 147 -1.35 -28.11 9.18
N ILE A 148 -0.66 -28.53 10.23
CA ILE A 148 -1.09 -28.45 11.62
C ILE A 148 0.07 -27.85 12.42
N ALA A 149 -0.20 -26.77 13.13
CA ALA A 149 0.75 -26.16 14.06
C ALA A 149 0.26 -26.40 15.49
N VAL A 150 1.19 -26.78 16.39
CA VAL A 150 0.93 -26.97 17.82
C VAL A 150 1.98 -26.18 18.60
N GLY A 151 1.55 -25.28 19.44
CA GLY A 151 2.44 -24.46 20.26
C GLY A 151 1.68 -23.54 21.22
N PRO A 152 2.41 -22.77 22.03
CA PRO A 152 1.82 -21.72 22.85
C PRO A 152 1.08 -20.71 21.97
N THR A 153 -0.03 -20.19 22.45
CA THR A 153 -0.81 -19.20 21.74
C THR A 153 -0.37 -17.80 22.13
N PHE A 154 -0.09 -16.97 21.12
CA PHE A 154 0.16 -15.53 21.27
C PHE A 154 -0.96 -14.73 20.61
N CYS A 155 -1.70 -13.95 21.43
CA CYS A 155 -2.73 -13.05 20.89
C CYS A 155 -2.08 -11.73 20.51
N LEU A 156 -1.91 -11.52 19.20
CA LEU A 156 -1.45 -10.25 18.67
C LEU A 156 -2.58 -9.21 18.84
N ARG A 157 -2.33 -8.23 19.68
CA ARG A 157 -3.23 -7.10 19.88
C ARG A 157 -2.42 -5.84 19.64
N THR A 158 -2.84 -5.02 18.73
CA THR A 158 -2.28 -3.68 18.57
C THR A 158 -2.60 -2.89 19.84
N ARG A 159 -1.62 -2.75 20.73
CA ARG A 159 -1.76 -2.04 22.01
C ARG A 159 -1.44 -0.56 21.89
N ILE A 160 -1.77 0.05 20.79
CA ILE A 160 -1.66 1.51 20.69
C ILE A 160 -2.81 2.09 21.50
N ALA A 161 -2.49 2.82 22.56
CA ALA A 161 -3.51 3.54 23.30
C ALA A 161 -4.24 4.50 22.35
N PRO A 162 -5.57 4.68 22.49
CA PRO A 162 -6.27 5.66 21.67
C PRO A 162 -5.61 7.03 21.87
N PRO A 163 -5.26 7.75 20.79
CA PRO A 163 -4.61 9.03 20.90
C PRO A 163 -5.51 10.05 21.58
N GLU A 164 -4.93 10.87 22.43
CA GLU A 164 -5.63 12.01 23.01
C GLU A 164 -5.64 13.16 22.01
N PHE A 165 -6.81 13.66 21.70
CA PHE A 165 -6.99 14.82 20.83
C PHE A 165 -7.00 16.11 21.66
N HIS A 166 -6.06 16.99 21.38
CA HIS A 166 -5.98 18.29 22.02
C HIS A 166 -5.56 19.36 21.04
N THR A 167 -5.88 20.60 21.39
CA THR A 167 -5.48 21.76 20.60
C THR A 167 -4.03 22.12 20.90
N VAL A 168 -3.30 22.53 19.86
CA VAL A 168 -1.90 22.93 19.95
C VAL A 168 -1.75 24.44 19.74
N ALA A 169 -0.77 25.02 20.43
CA ALA A 169 -0.46 26.44 20.30
C ALA A 169 0.51 26.71 19.13
N ASP A 170 1.32 25.72 18.76
CA ASP A 170 2.35 25.81 17.73
C ASP A 170 2.15 24.71 16.67
N PRO A 171 1.40 24.98 15.59
CA PRO A 171 1.23 24.05 14.49
C PRO A 171 2.51 23.71 13.74
N ASP A 172 3.50 24.62 13.71
CA ASP A 172 4.75 24.39 12.99
C ASP A 172 5.59 23.31 13.69
N ALA A 173 5.53 23.23 15.01
CA ALA A 173 6.15 22.14 15.78
C ALA A 173 5.52 20.78 15.44
N GLU A 174 4.20 20.72 15.24
CA GLU A 174 3.53 19.48 14.83
C GLU A 174 3.94 19.04 13.42
N LEU A 175 4.14 19.99 12.49
CA LEU A 175 4.63 19.69 11.15
C LEU A 175 6.06 19.18 11.15
N GLU A 176 6.91 19.69 12.04
CA GLU A 176 8.27 19.16 12.19
C GLU A 176 8.25 17.74 12.77
N ARG A 177 7.39 17.46 13.75
CA ARG A 177 7.15 16.09 14.24
C ARG A 177 6.68 15.17 13.12
N PHE A 178 5.77 15.65 12.27
CA PHE A 178 5.30 14.86 11.10
C PHE A 178 6.45 14.51 10.16
N ARG A 179 7.33 15.47 9.84
CA ARG A 179 8.49 15.21 8.96
C ARG A 179 9.40 14.14 9.55
N GLN A 180 9.68 14.21 10.85
CA GLN A 180 10.52 13.23 11.55
C GLN A 180 9.90 11.83 11.53
N VAL A 181 8.63 11.71 11.88
CA VAL A 181 7.90 10.43 11.86
C VAL A 181 7.78 9.88 10.44
N ARG A 182 7.57 10.75 9.45
CA ARG A 182 7.54 10.34 8.04
C ARG A 182 8.87 9.76 7.57
N GLU A 183 10.01 10.34 7.95
CA GLU A 183 11.32 9.78 7.63
C GLU A 183 11.50 8.40 8.29
N GLN A 184 11.16 8.25 9.56
CA GLN A 184 11.24 6.97 10.26
C GLN A 184 10.35 5.90 9.59
N ALA A 185 9.10 6.27 9.26
CA ALA A 185 8.19 5.37 8.56
C ALA A 185 8.71 4.97 7.17
N ARG A 186 9.36 5.90 6.47
CA ARG A 186 10.00 5.66 5.18
C ARG A 186 11.13 4.64 5.28
N ASP A 187 11.99 4.79 6.26
CA ASP A 187 13.13 3.89 6.47
C ASP A 187 12.67 2.48 6.86
N GLU A 188 11.65 2.37 7.72
CA GLU A 188 11.05 1.09 8.06
C GLU A 188 10.40 0.41 6.83
N LEU A 189 9.65 1.16 6.02
CA LEU A 189 9.00 0.63 4.82
C LEU A 189 10.02 0.18 3.77
N ARG A 190 11.14 0.90 3.60
CA ARG A 190 12.24 0.48 2.73
C ARG A 190 12.89 -0.81 3.21
N ALA A 191 13.22 -0.89 4.50
CA ALA A 191 13.78 -2.10 5.07
C ALA A 191 12.84 -3.31 4.93
N LEU A 192 11.54 -3.09 5.09
CA LEU A 192 10.52 -4.12 4.91
C LEU A 192 10.39 -4.54 3.45
N HIS A 193 10.33 -3.59 2.52
CA HIS A 193 10.33 -3.84 1.08
C HIS A 193 11.53 -4.70 0.67
N ASP A 194 12.76 -4.31 1.07
CA ASP A 194 13.97 -5.02 0.70
C ASP A 194 14.02 -6.44 1.28
N ARG A 195 13.52 -6.63 2.50
CA ARG A 195 13.36 -7.95 3.11
C ARG A 195 12.41 -8.83 2.30
N VAL A 196 11.23 -8.31 1.95
CA VAL A 196 10.21 -9.06 1.22
C VAL A 196 10.68 -9.36 -0.20
N VAL A 197 11.40 -8.46 -0.85
CA VAL A 197 12.06 -8.74 -2.15
C VAL A 197 12.96 -9.97 -2.06
N GLN A 198 13.72 -10.10 -0.97
CA GLN A 198 14.66 -11.23 -0.77
C GLN A 198 13.97 -12.54 -0.39
N THR A 199 12.85 -12.49 0.32
CA THR A 199 12.18 -13.67 0.88
C THR A 199 11.02 -14.18 0.04
N ALA A 200 10.25 -13.30 -0.59
CA ALA A 200 9.03 -13.62 -1.31
C ALA A 200 9.05 -13.16 -2.78
N GLY A 201 9.81 -12.12 -3.11
CA GLY A 201 9.94 -11.64 -4.47
C GLY A 201 9.47 -10.20 -4.65
N THR A 202 9.65 -9.67 -5.87
CA THR A 202 9.35 -8.27 -6.22
C THR A 202 7.86 -8.01 -6.33
N GLU A 203 7.07 -9.02 -6.66
CA GLU A 203 5.61 -8.88 -6.82
C GLU A 203 4.94 -8.67 -5.45
N GLU A 204 5.31 -9.46 -4.46
CA GLU A 204 4.83 -9.34 -3.08
C GLU A 204 5.32 -8.05 -2.41
N ALA A 205 6.55 -7.62 -2.72
CA ALA A 205 7.11 -6.37 -2.21
C ALA A 205 6.43 -5.11 -2.78
N ALA A 206 5.72 -5.20 -3.91
CA ALA A 206 5.09 -4.07 -4.58
C ALA A 206 4.08 -3.31 -3.69
N ILE A 207 3.49 -3.99 -2.69
CA ILE A 207 2.58 -3.36 -1.73
C ILE A 207 3.31 -2.29 -0.89
N PHE A 208 4.55 -2.55 -0.48
CA PHE A 208 5.35 -1.58 0.29
C PHE A 208 5.84 -0.41 -0.57
N ALA A 209 6.05 -0.64 -1.88
CA ALA A 209 6.28 0.45 -2.83
C ALA A 209 5.06 1.38 -2.93
N ALA A 210 3.83 0.82 -2.89
CA ALA A 210 2.60 1.62 -2.84
C ALA A 210 2.48 2.40 -1.51
N HIS A 211 2.80 1.78 -0.37
CA HIS A 211 2.82 2.47 0.93
C HIS A 211 3.82 3.63 0.94
N LEU A 212 5.02 3.44 0.37
CA LEU A 212 6.01 4.51 0.19
C LEU A 212 5.49 5.63 -0.71
N ALA A 213 4.75 5.31 -1.77
CA ALA A 213 4.15 6.29 -2.65
C ALA A 213 3.07 7.12 -1.93
N PHE A 214 2.23 6.49 -1.10
CA PHE A 214 1.25 7.21 -0.26
C PHE A 214 1.94 8.08 0.79
N LEU A 215 2.97 7.57 1.46
CA LEU A 215 3.72 8.30 2.50
C LEU A 215 4.43 9.54 1.93
N ASN A 216 4.92 9.45 0.70
CA ASN A 216 5.61 10.53 0.00
C ASN A 216 4.67 11.43 -0.81
N ASP A 217 3.36 11.21 -0.72
CA ASP A 217 2.39 11.99 -1.47
C ASP A 217 2.39 13.47 -1.01
N PRO A 218 2.60 14.42 -1.92
CA PRO A 218 2.57 15.83 -1.57
C PRO A 218 1.20 16.28 -1.03
N THR A 219 0.11 15.65 -1.46
CA THR A 219 -1.24 15.94 -0.95
C THR A 219 -1.36 15.57 0.52
N LEU A 220 -0.76 14.46 0.96
CA LEU A 220 -0.78 14.04 2.36
C LEU A 220 -0.13 15.09 3.27
N GLU A 221 1.03 15.63 2.88
CA GLU A 221 1.72 16.67 3.66
C GLU A 221 0.88 17.95 3.72
N VAL A 222 0.31 18.37 2.60
CA VAL A 222 -0.53 19.58 2.52
C VAL A 222 -1.80 19.42 3.37
N ASP A 223 -2.46 18.27 3.29
CA ASP A 223 -3.71 18.03 4.04
C ASP A 223 -3.45 17.97 5.55
N ILE A 224 -2.36 17.33 5.99
CA ILE A 224 -1.95 17.32 7.41
C ILE A 224 -1.59 18.72 7.86
N ALA A 225 -0.81 19.47 7.07
CA ALA A 225 -0.44 20.84 7.38
C ALA A 225 -1.69 21.73 7.53
N THR A 226 -2.62 21.62 6.60
CA THR A 226 -3.88 22.37 6.61
C THR A 226 -4.69 22.04 7.86
N PHE A 227 -4.80 20.75 8.21
CA PHE A 227 -5.53 20.32 9.39
C PHE A 227 -4.90 20.87 10.68
N CYS A 228 -3.59 20.77 10.85
CA CYS A 228 -2.88 21.30 12.03
C CYS A 228 -3.00 22.82 12.13
N THR A 229 -2.93 23.55 11.01
CA THR A 229 -2.97 25.03 11.05
C THR A 229 -4.37 25.60 11.20
N GLU A 230 -5.36 25.03 10.52
CA GLU A 230 -6.73 25.52 10.54
C GLU A 230 -7.53 25.02 11.74
N GLN A 231 -7.42 23.71 12.05
CA GLN A 231 -8.17 23.10 13.16
C GLN A 231 -7.42 23.19 14.49
N LYS A 232 -6.10 23.48 14.44
CA LYS A 232 -5.20 23.59 15.60
C LYS A 232 -5.20 22.37 16.51
N PHE A 233 -5.40 21.18 15.95
CA PHE A 233 -5.28 19.92 16.67
C PHE A 233 -3.86 19.34 16.53
N ASN A 234 -3.50 18.46 17.45
CA ASN A 234 -2.24 17.73 17.45
C ASN A 234 -2.11 16.81 16.24
N LEU A 235 -0.87 16.38 15.96
CA LEU A 235 -0.53 15.58 14.79
C LEU A 235 -1.28 14.24 14.75
N GLU A 236 -1.50 13.60 15.89
CA GLU A 236 -2.24 12.35 16.00
C GLU A 236 -3.67 12.49 15.46
N ALA A 237 -4.34 13.59 15.81
CA ALA A 237 -5.67 13.90 15.29
C ALA A 237 -5.65 14.18 13.78
N ALA A 238 -4.64 14.91 13.30
CA ALA A 238 -4.47 15.21 11.88
C ALA A 238 -4.24 13.95 11.05
N VAL A 239 -3.36 13.04 11.49
CA VAL A 239 -3.07 11.77 10.83
C VAL A 239 -4.34 10.92 10.71
N ILE A 240 -5.12 10.82 11.78
CA ILE A 240 -6.38 10.06 11.76
C ILE A 240 -7.38 10.69 10.81
N ALA A 241 -7.67 11.98 10.98
CA ALA A 241 -8.70 12.67 10.20
C ALA A 241 -8.41 12.66 8.70
N VAL A 242 -7.16 12.95 8.31
CA VAL A 242 -6.74 13.01 6.90
C VAL A 242 -6.77 11.62 6.26
N LEU A 243 -6.17 10.61 6.89
CA LEU A 243 -6.13 9.26 6.31
C LEU A 243 -7.50 8.59 6.30
N ASP A 244 -8.35 8.85 7.29
CA ASP A 244 -9.73 8.36 7.28
C ASP A 244 -10.58 9.04 6.22
N GLN A 245 -10.38 10.33 5.94
CA GLN A 245 -11.03 11.04 4.84
C GLN A 245 -10.63 10.45 3.47
N HIS A 246 -9.34 10.18 3.24
CA HIS A 246 -8.88 9.53 2.02
C HIS A 246 -9.42 8.09 1.91
N SER A 247 -9.39 7.33 3.00
CA SER A 247 -9.97 5.98 3.07
C SER A 247 -11.47 5.99 2.75
N ALA A 248 -12.25 6.92 3.31
CA ALA A 248 -13.68 7.05 3.03
C ALA A 248 -13.96 7.39 1.56
N THR A 249 -13.10 8.21 0.93
CA THR A 249 -13.20 8.52 -0.50
C THR A 249 -13.00 7.28 -1.38
N LEU A 250 -12.08 6.40 -1.01
CA LEU A 250 -11.85 5.13 -1.70
C LEU A 250 -12.95 4.11 -1.40
N HIS A 251 -13.42 4.05 -0.15
CA HIS A 251 -14.45 3.11 0.28
C HIS A 251 -15.81 3.30 -0.40
N GLN A 252 -16.15 4.53 -0.80
CA GLN A 252 -17.37 4.81 -1.59
C GLN A 252 -17.38 4.11 -2.94
N ARG A 253 -16.27 3.51 -3.36
CA ARG A 253 -16.14 2.74 -4.59
C ARG A 253 -16.28 1.25 -4.26
N HIS A 254 -17.35 0.63 -4.77
CA HIS A 254 -17.70 -0.77 -4.50
C HIS A 254 -16.82 -1.79 -5.26
N ASP A 255 -15.63 -1.38 -5.71
CA ASP A 255 -14.68 -2.21 -6.43
C ASP A 255 -13.67 -2.83 -5.44
N PRO A 256 -13.46 -4.16 -5.46
CA PRO A 256 -12.52 -4.85 -4.56
C PRO A 256 -11.11 -4.28 -4.56
N ILE A 257 -10.68 -3.73 -5.68
CA ILE A 257 -9.34 -3.13 -5.85
C ILE A 257 -9.18 -1.88 -4.98
N PHE A 258 -10.23 -1.05 -4.91
CA PHE A 258 -10.21 0.13 -4.03
C PHE A 258 -10.31 -0.25 -2.56
N GLN A 259 -10.98 -1.37 -2.24
CA GLN A 259 -11.01 -1.89 -0.87
C GLN A 259 -9.61 -2.30 -0.37
N ALA A 260 -8.79 -2.91 -1.24
CA ALA A 260 -7.40 -3.19 -0.92
C ALA A 260 -6.60 -1.91 -0.59
N ARG A 261 -6.86 -0.79 -1.31
CA ARG A 261 -6.20 0.51 -1.04
C ARG A 261 -6.64 1.12 0.30
N VAL A 262 -7.87 0.87 0.73
CA VAL A 262 -8.31 1.26 2.09
C VAL A 262 -7.46 0.54 3.15
N ALA A 263 -7.19 -0.75 2.98
CA ALA A 263 -6.33 -1.51 3.89
C ALA A 263 -4.89 -0.95 3.92
N ASP A 264 -4.33 -0.55 2.77
CA ASP A 264 -3.00 0.06 2.70
C ASP A 264 -2.93 1.40 3.44
N LEU A 265 -3.97 2.26 3.30
CA LEU A 265 -4.05 3.52 4.05
C LEU A 265 -4.24 3.28 5.56
N GLN A 266 -4.96 2.23 5.94
CA GLN A 266 -5.11 1.84 7.35
C GLN A 266 -3.78 1.35 7.94
N ASP A 267 -3.01 0.54 7.18
CA ASP A 267 -1.66 0.13 7.59
C ASP A 267 -0.74 1.34 7.77
N LEU A 268 -0.73 2.27 6.80
CA LEU A 268 0.05 3.50 6.89
C LEU A 268 -0.36 4.35 8.11
N LYS A 269 -1.67 4.50 8.36
CA LYS A 269 -2.20 5.22 9.53
C LYS A 269 -1.70 4.58 10.83
N GLN A 270 -1.83 3.26 10.96
CA GLN A 270 -1.38 2.56 12.17
C GLN A 270 0.13 2.67 12.37
N ARG A 271 0.93 2.61 11.29
CA ARG A 271 2.37 2.80 11.36
C ARG A 271 2.74 4.20 11.87
N LEU A 272 2.14 5.25 11.31
CA LEU A 272 2.39 6.62 11.75
C LEU A 272 1.97 6.82 13.21
N LEU A 273 0.80 6.33 13.60
CA LEU A 273 0.34 6.41 15.00
C LEU A 273 1.23 5.62 15.96
N ARG A 274 1.72 4.46 15.56
CA ARG A 274 2.67 3.68 16.36
C ARG A 274 3.95 4.48 16.60
N LEU A 275 4.53 5.05 15.57
CA LEU A 275 5.75 5.86 15.70
C LEU A 275 5.55 7.13 16.54
N LEU A 276 4.35 7.70 16.53
CA LEU A 276 3.99 8.87 17.35
C LEU A 276 3.79 8.52 18.82
N LEU A 277 3.16 7.38 19.11
CA LEU A 277 2.69 7.01 20.44
C LEU A 277 3.60 6.00 21.14
N ASP A 278 4.38 5.23 20.38
CA ASP A 278 5.30 4.22 20.88
C ASP A 278 6.63 4.25 20.09
N PRO A 279 7.41 5.33 20.22
CA PRO A 279 8.66 5.49 19.48
C PRO A 279 9.72 4.44 19.85
N GLU A 280 9.60 3.79 21.00
CA GLU A 280 10.51 2.72 21.46
C GLU A 280 10.11 1.33 20.89
N GLY A 281 8.96 1.22 20.21
CA GLY A 281 8.56 0.00 19.52
C GLY A 281 8.12 -1.16 20.41
N GLN A 282 7.68 -0.88 21.63
CA GLN A 282 7.28 -1.92 22.60
C GLN A 282 5.91 -2.54 22.30
N ALA A 283 5.08 -1.85 21.51
CA ALA A 283 3.72 -2.29 21.24
C ALA A 283 3.64 -3.54 20.33
N PHE A 284 4.71 -3.84 19.58
CA PHE A 284 4.79 -4.98 18.66
C PHE A 284 6.00 -5.87 18.97
N ALA A 285 6.02 -6.45 20.17
CA ALA A 285 7.05 -7.44 20.53
C ALA A 285 6.47 -8.84 20.32
N LEU A 286 7.01 -9.58 19.36
CA LEU A 286 6.74 -11.01 19.19
C LEU A 286 7.54 -11.80 20.22
N PRO A 287 7.01 -12.96 20.72
CA PRO A 287 7.79 -13.86 21.55
C PRO A 287 9.00 -14.39 20.78
N GLU A 288 10.12 -14.58 21.49
CA GLU A 288 11.32 -15.21 20.91
C GLU A 288 11.13 -16.72 20.63
N GLN A 289 10.11 -17.32 21.24
CA GLN A 289 9.80 -18.75 21.09
C GLN A 289 8.73 -18.96 20.03
N PRO A 290 8.82 -20.09 19.26
CA PRO A 290 7.78 -20.46 18.31
C PRO A 290 6.41 -20.53 18.96
N CYS A 291 5.42 -19.85 18.36
CA CYS A 291 4.06 -19.76 18.90
C CYS A 291 3.01 -19.73 17.77
N VAL A 292 1.78 -20.07 18.13
CA VAL A 292 0.61 -19.89 17.26
C VAL A 292 0.09 -18.48 17.45
N VAL A 293 0.21 -17.65 16.43
CA VAL A 293 -0.27 -16.27 16.48
C VAL A 293 -1.76 -16.23 16.19
N LEU A 294 -2.52 -15.62 17.08
CA LEU A 294 -3.93 -15.28 16.88
C LEU A 294 -4.05 -13.77 16.73
N ALA A 295 -4.61 -13.33 15.62
CA ALA A 295 -4.91 -11.91 15.36
C ALA A 295 -6.36 -11.77 14.93
N GLN A 296 -6.98 -10.65 15.23
CA GLN A 296 -8.28 -10.32 14.70
C GLN A 296 -8.17 -9.97 13.20
N GLU A 297 -7.14 -9.27 12.85
CA GLU A 297 -6.74 -8.89 11.50
C GLU A 297 -5.23 -8.73 11.49
N LEU A 298 -4.58 -9.08 10.38
CA LEU A 298 -3.16 -8.84 10.17
C LEU A 298 -3.01 -7.83 9.03
N LEU A 299 -2.34 -6.75 9.33
CA LEU A 299 -1.95 -5.80 8.29
C LEU A 299 -0.79 -6.37 7.46
N PRO A 300 -0.62 -5.93 6.21
CA PRO A 300 0.48 -6.39 5.36
C PRO A 300 1.85 -6.26 6.00
N SER A 301 2.10 -5.16 6.70
CA SER A 301 3.36 -4.92 7.41
C SER A 301 3.56 -5.84 8.61
N GLU A 302 2.50 -6.19 9.32
CA GLU A 302 2.54 -7.12 10.45
C GLU A 302 2.80 -8.55 9.94
N ALA A 303 2.10 -8.96 8.88
CA ALA A 303 2.29 -10.26 8.25
C ALA A 303 3.73 -10.46 7.75
N ALA A 304 4.33 -9.42 7.16
CA ALA A 304 5.71 -9.46 6.68
C ALA A 304 6.78 -9.49 7.79
N MET A 305 6.41 -9.16 9.02
CA MET A 305 7.30 -9.28 10.20
C MET A 305 7.23 -10.65 10.87
N LEU A 306 6.22 -11.46 10.57
CA LEU A 306 6.12 -12.82 11.07
C LEU A 306 7.16 -13.69 10.37
N ASP A 307 8.00 -14.38 11.15
CA ASP A 307 8.91 -15.39 10.61
C ASP A 307 8.14 -16.72 10.46
N HIS A 308 8.04 -17.22 9.22
CA HIS A 308 7.35 -18.47 8.90
C HIS A 308 8.24 -19.71 9.06
N ALA A 309 9.49 -19.54 9.47
CA ALA A 309 10.47 -20.63 9.61
C ALA A 309 10.39 -21.36 10.95
N HIS A 310 9.49 -20.94 11.86
CA HIS A 310 9.37 -21.52 13.20
C HIS A 310 7.93 -21.89 13.55
#